data_2333f20de6318c21b62a2649b1921347
#
_entry.id   2333f20de6318c21b62a2649b1921347
#
_cell.length_a   1.000
_cell.length_b   1.000
_cell.length_c   1.000
_cell.angle_alpha   90.00
_cell.angle_beta   90.00
_cell.angle_gamma   90.00
#
_symmetry.space_group_name_H-M   'P 1'
#
loop_
_entity.id
_entity.type
_entity.pdbx_description
1 polymer ?
#
loop_
_entity_poly.entity_id
_entity_poly.type
_entity_poly.pdbx_seq_one_letter_code
_entity_poly.pdbx_strand_id
1 'polypeptide(L)'
;MLFIETDSPPPFYQEQLTPEKRQQLDKWFISQRSQSYYLKRFEEFDKQGYLSPKWHWAAFFVTFPWLLYRKRYMDAIVYSVAGWSFIQLNVALVLVAVEFVAMPYIADVYQMTIRIAIAALIWLFWSFMVARWTDAYYYRMARREIADAINDYPRDEAAQKAHLQKEGGVSLFGLGLGFGFFAFALMVIKVQFLPIVAKPKENEVLFDTYDTAKTAQNRVALTYGQTWQCPLNLPLDMGTQQVNIAVDTKAAGVANTDCAVIATIQNVKFPLRYLNEQTLVFYHVPDSDNWRCMTSLNKRQAPQSCIED
;
A
#
# COMPACT_ATOMS: atom_id res chain seq x y z
N MET A 1 -3.60 9.42 -22.91
CA MET A 1 -4.33 8.17 -22.90
C MET A 1 -3.43 7.06 -23.39
N LEU A 2 -3.11 6.12 -22.52
CA LEU A 2 -2.08 5.11 -22.75
C LEU A 2 -2.42 4.10 -23.88
N PHE A 3 -3.64 4.09 -24.38
CA PHE A 3 -4.12 3.06 -25.32
C PHE A 3 -5.12 3.55 -26.38
N ILE A 4 -5.32 4.83 -26.52
CA ILE A 4 -6.14 5.35 -27.62
C ILE A 4 -5.18 5.67 -28.76
N GLU A 5 -5.11 4.78 -29.73
CA GLU A 5 -4.57 5.11 -31.04
C GLU A 5 -5.44 6.23 -31.63
N THR A 6 -4.84 7.37 -31.82
CA THR A 6 -5.41 8.33 -32.77
C THR A 6 -5.18 7.74 -34.16
N ASP A 7 -6.21 7.73 -35.01
CA ASP A 7 -6.20 7.16 -36.36
C ASP A 7 -5.14 7.72 -37.32
N SER A 8 -4.42 8.74 -36.93
CA SER A 8 -3.23 9.19 -37.64
C SER A 8 -2.02 8.43 -37.11
N PRO A 9 -1.30 7.65 -37.94
CA PRO A 9 0.01 7.16 -37.57
C PRO A 9 0.85 8.36 -37.08
N PRO A 10 1.71 8.16 -36.07
CA PRO A 10 2.65 9.23 -35.70
C PRO A 10 3.28 9.67 -37.01
N PRO A 11 3.43 10.97 -37.27
CA PRO A 11 4.05 11.44 -38.46
C PRO A 11 5.48 10.92 -38.44
N PHE A 12 5.67 9.73 -39.05
CA PHE A 12 7.00 9.30 -39.46
C PHE A 12 7.37 10.27 -40.54
N TYR A 13 7.85 11.44 -40.12
CA TYR A 13 8.34 12.51 -40.97
C TYR A 13 7.82 12.44 -42.41
N GLN A 14 6.61 12.92 -42.66
CA GLN A 14 6.12 13.18 -44.01
C GLN A 14 7.01 14.22 -44.71
N GLU A 15 7.81 14.97 -43.94
CA GLU A 15 8.83 15.85 -44.48
C GLU A 15 10.18 15.12 -44.61
N GLN A 16 10.86 15.37 -45.69
CA GLN A 16 12.17 14.80 -46.04
C GLN A 16 13.29 15.35 -45.15
N LEU A 17 13.28 15.02 -43.87
CA LEU A 17 14.42 15.34 -42.98
C LEU A 17 15.57 14.41 -43.30
N THR A 18 16.77 15.00 -43.50
CA THR A 18 17.98 14.17 -43.59
C THR A 18 18.20 13.40 -42.30
N PRO A 19 18.82 12.21 -42.33
CA PRO A 19 19.13 11.43 -41.14
C PRO A 19 19.91 12.25 -40.08
N GLU A 20 20.82 13.12 -40.51
CA GLU A 20 21.62 13.97 -39.63
C GLU A 20 20.73 14.99 -38.91
N LYS A 21 19.83 15.66 -39.64
CA LYS A 21 18.88 16.63 -39.04
C LYS A 21 17.96 15.97 -38.06
N ARG A 22 17.43 14.78 -38.40
CA ARG A 22 16.60 13.97 -37.52
C ARG A 22 17.34 13.65 -36.23
N GLN A 23 18.55 13.12 -36.33
CA GLN A 23 19.37 12.81 -35.16
C GLN A 23 19.68 14.03 -34.29
N GLN A 24 19.86 15.19 -34.92
CA GLN A 24 20.12 16.45 -34.23
C GLN A 24 18.87 16.87 -33.39
N LEU A 25 17.69 16.83 -33.97
CA LEU A 25 16.43 17.15 -33.29
C LEU A 25 16.16 16.17 -32.13
N ASP A 26 16.37 14.87 -32.37
CA ASP A 26 16.26 13.84 -31.32
C ASP A 26 17.23 14.10 -30.18
N LYS A 27 18.46 14.48 -30.43
CA LYS A 27 19.45 14.85 -29.39
C LYS A 27 19.00 16.06 -28.59
N TRP A 28 18.40 17.06 -29.19
CA TRP A 28 17.90 18.24 -28.49
C TRP A 28 16.72 17.89 -27.59
N PHE A 29 15.81 17.03 -28.08
CA PHE A 29 14.65 16.58 -27.31
C PHE A 29 15.04 15.65 -26.14
N ILE A 30 15.88 14.62 -26.39
CA ILE A 30 16.21 13.60 -25.37
C ILE A 30 17.10 14.18 -24.26
N SER A 31 17.93 15.23 -24.58
CA SER A 31 18.97 15.73 -23.68
C SER A 31 20.10 14.70 -23.44
N GLN A 32 21.05 15.02 -22.57
CA GLN A 32 22.26 14.20 -22.37
C GLN A 32 22.00 12.87 -21.64
N ARG A 33 21.03 12.85 -20.71
CA ARG A 33 20.78 11.65 -19.90
C ARG A 33 20.05 10.58 -20.70
N SER A 34 20.63 9.37 -20.74
CA SER A 34 20.13 8.21 -21.50
C SER A 34 20.01 8.46 -23.01
N GLN A 35 20.79 9.43 -23.54
CA GLN A 35 20.70 9.82 -24.95
C GLN A 35 21.01 8.67 -25.88
N SER A 36 22.09 7.92 -25.65
CA SER A 36 22.50 6.80 -26.48
C SER A 36 21.43 5.69 -26.55
N TYR A 37 20.75 5.41 -25.42
CA TYR A 37 19.68 4.44 -25.37
C TYR A 37 18.49 4.83 -26.26
N TYR A 38 18.00 6.07 -26.08
CA TYR A 38 16.82 6.53 -26.81
C TYR A 38 17.08 6.81 -28.28
N LEU A 39 18.28 7.33 -28.63
CA LEU A 39 18.64 7.50 -30.03
C LEU A 39 18.64 6.16 -30.78
N LYS A 40 19.24 5.11 -30.20
CA LYS A 40 19.20 3.77 -30.76
C LYS A 40 17.78 3.24 -30.89
N ARG A 41 16.94 3.49 -29.86
CA ARG A 41 15.57 3.03 -29.83
C ARG A 41 14.68 3.74 -30.85
N PHE A 42 14.89 5.06 -31.02
CA PHE A 42 14.18 5.85 -32.02
C PHE A 42 14.59 5.45 -33.45
N GLU A 43 15.87 5.20 -33.67
CA GLU A 43 16.35 4.67 -34.95
C GLU A 43 15.77 3.29 -35.28
N GLU A 44 15.62 2.41 -34.29
CA GLU A 44 14.95 1.12 -34.46
C GLU A 44 13.51 1.32 -34.96
N PHE A 45 12.73 2.21 -34.33
CA PHE A 45 11.36 2.51 -34.74
C PHE A 45 11.27 3.13 -36.14
N ASP A 46 12.17 4.08 -36.45
CA ASP A 46 12.22 4.71 -37.77
C ASP A 46 12.55 3.71 -38.88
N LYS A 47 13.45 2.75 -38.64
CA LYS A 47 13.79 1.69 -39.58
C LYS A 47 12.70 0.67 -39.78
N GLN A 48 11.99 0.32 -38.70
CA GLN A 48 10.92 -0.69 -38.75
C GLN A 48 9.63 -0.12 -39.32
N GLY A 49 9.38 1.18 -39.21
CA GLY A 49 8.14 1.82 -39.60
C GLY A 49 6.94 1.45 -38.71
N TYR A 50 7.17 0.78 -37.59
CA TYR A 50 6.14 0.46 -36.59
C TYR A 50 6.71 0.47 -35.17
N LEU A 51 5.82 0.62 -34.18
CA LEU A 51 6.19 0.63 -32.76
C LEU A 51 6.26 -0.80 -32.23
N SER A 52 7.41 -1.18 -31.68
CA SER A 52 7.62 -2.50 -31.10
C SER A 52 7.77 -2.43 -29.58
N PRO A 53 7.19 -3.35 -28.82
CA PRO A 53 7.32 -3.39 -27.38
C PRO A 53 8.75 -3.75 -26.97
N LYS A 54 9.28 -3.08 -25.94
CA LYS A 54 10.57 -3.41 -25.32
C LYS A 54 10.50 -3.17 -23.83
N TRP A 55 11.17 -4.00 -23.07
CA TRP A 55 11.16 -3.91 -21.62
C TRP A 55 11.90 -2.68 -21.10
N HIS A 56 11.24 -1.92 -20.19
CA HIS A 56 11.80 -0.74 -19.56
C HIS A 56 11.67 -0.83 -18.03
N TRP A 57 12.77 -1.15 -17.34
CA TRP A 57 12.79 -1.39 -15.90
C TRP A 57 12.31 -0.20 -15.05
N ALA A 58 12.75 1.01 -15.35
CA ALA A 58 12.35 2.18 -14.59
C ALA A 58 10.84 2.42 -14.67
N ALA A 59 10.23 2.23 -15.84
CA ALA A 59 8.79 2.37 -15.99
C ALA A 59 8.02 1.24 -15.30
N PHE A 60 8.58 0.05 -15.19
CA PHE A 60 7.97 -1.05 -14.45
C PHE A 60 7.84 -0.76 -12.96
N PHE A 61 8.93 -0.36 -12.32
CA PHE A 61 8.96 -0.15 -10.88
C PHE A 61 8.37 1.19 -10.44
N VAL A 62 8.57 2.24 -11.23
CA VAL A 62 8.28 3.62 -10.84
C VAL A 62 7.60 4.40 -11.97
N THR A 63 6.53 3.88 -12.55
CA THR A 63 5.82 4.46 -13.70
C THR A 63 5.52 5.95 -13.51
N PHE A 64 4.85 6.33 -12.42
CA PHE A 64 4.47 7.71 -12.16
C PHE A 64 5.68 8.65 -11.96
N PRO A 65 6.66 8.33 -11.10
CA PRO A 65 7.90 9.11 -11.01
C PRO A 65 8.67 9.19 -12.33
N TRP A 66 8.66 8.12 -13.12
CA TRP A 66 9.31 8.11 -14.44
C TRP A 66 8.65 9.09 -15.42
N LEU A 67 7.32 9.16 -15.46
CA LEU A 67 6.58 10.12 -16.27
C LEU A 67 6.94 11.56 -15.89
N LEU A 68 6.94 11.88 -14.60
CA LEU A 68 7.32 13.21 -14.10
C LEU A 68 8.79 13.52 -14.38
N TYR A 69 9.67 12.54 -14.24
CA TYR A 69 11.09 12.67 -14.58
C TYR A 69 11.30 13.03 -16.06
N ARG A 70 10.48 12.45 -16.96
CA ARG A 70 10.50 12.73 -18.40
C ARG A 70 9.67 13.97 -18.81
N LYS A 71 9.29 14.81 -17.84
CA LYS A 71 8.45 16.01 -18.03
C LYS A 71 7.07 15.72 -18.64
N ARG A 72 6.59 14.47 -18.52
CA ARG A 72 5.28 14.08 -19.03
C ARG A 72 4.21 14.32 -17.97
N TYR A 73 4.03 15.56 -17.59
CA TYR A 73 3.16 15.95 -16.48
C TYR A 73 1.69 15.58 -16.74
N MET A 74 1.18 15.85 -17.95
CA MET A 74 -0.20 15.49 -18.30
C MET A 74 -0.43 14.00 -18.30
N ASP A 75 0.51 13.20 -18.83
CA ASP A 75 0.38 11.75 -18.80
C ASP A 75 0.51 11.21 -17.38
N ALA A 76 1.32 11.82 -16.52
CA ALA A 76 1.40 11.46 -15.11
C ALA A 76 0.08 11.73 -14.39
N ILE A 77 -0.58 12.86 -14.65
CA ILE A 77 -1.91 13.18 -14.10
C ILE A 77 -2.94 12.17 -14.61
N VAL A 78 -2.99 11.93 -15.92
CA VAL A 78 -3.92 10.96 -16.52
C VAL A 78 -3.66 9.55 -15.95
N TYR A 79 -2.40 9.15 -15.79
CA TYR A 79 -2.06 7.86 -15.19
C TYR A 79 -2.50 7.79 -13.73
N SER A 80 -2.28 8.84 -12.93
CA SER A 80 -2.63 8.84 -11.51
C SER A 80 -4.15 8.85 -11.27
N VAL A 81 -4.92 9.51 -12.14
CA VAL A 81 -6.37 9.62 -11.98
C VAL A 81 -7.10 8.50 -12.74
N ALA A 82 -6.95 8.44 -14.05
CA ALA A 82 -7.68 7.48 -14.87
C ALA A 82 -7.05 6.09 -14.86
N GLY A 83 -5.73 5.98 -15.00
CA GLY A 83 -5.02 4.70 -15.01
C GLY A 83 -5.13 3.96 -13.68
N TRP A 84 -4.94 4.66 -12.57
CA TRP A 84 -5.10 4.09 -11.23
C TRP A 84 -6.52 3.63 -10.95
N SER A 85 -7.52 4.47 -11.28
CA SER A 85 -8.95 4.13 -11.12
C SER A 85 -9.33 2.92 -11.98
N PHE A 86 -8.79 2.83 -13.19
CA PHE A 86 -9.02 1.69 -14.08
C PHE A 86 -8.43 0.40 -13.49
N ILE A 87 -7.21 0.43 -12.94
CA ILE A 87 -6.61 -0.74 -12.28
C ILE A 87 -7.44 -1.16 -11.07
N GLN A 88 -7.87 -0.21 -10.24
CA GLN A 88 -8.72 -0.50 -9.07
C GLN A 88 -10.06 -1.11 -9.47
N LEU A 89 -10.70 -0.61 -10.53
CA LEU A 89 -11.93 -1.19 -11.06
C LEU A 89 -11.72 -2.64 -11.49
N ASN A 90 -10.63 -2.94 -12.21
CA ASN A 90 -10.30 -4.31 -12.60
C ASN A 90 -10.09 -5.21 -11.37
N VAL A 91 -9.37 -4.73 -10.35
CA VAL A 91 -9.19 -5.46 -9.08
C VAL A 91 -10.53 -5.74 -8.43
N ALA A 92 -11.40 -4.72 -8.32
CA ALA A 92 -12.72 -4.87 -7.71
C ALA A 92 -13.59 -5.88 -8.46
N LEU A 93 -13.66 -5.79 -9.78
CA LEU A 93 -14.45 -6.72 -10.61
C LEU A 93 -13.99 -8.17 -10.48
N VAL A 94 -12.67 -8.40 -10.53
CA VAL A 94 -12.11 -9.74 -10.39
C VAL A 94 -12.33 -10.28 -8.98
N LEU A 95 -12.13 -9.46 -7.94
CA LEU A 95 -12.36 -9.89 -6.56
C LEU A 95 -13.83 -10.21 -6.31
N VAL A 96 -14.77 -9.43 -6.84
CA VAL A 96 -16.21 -9.74 -6.76
C VAL A 96 -16.51 -11.08 -7.42
N ALA A 97 -15.99 -11.35 -8.62
CA ALA A 97 -16.20 -12.63 -9.28
C ALA A 97 -15.60 -13.80 -8.48
N VAL A 98 -14.40 -13.63 -7.93
CA VAL A 98 -13.72 -14.65 -7.12
C VAL A 98 -14.45 -14.89 -5.79
N GLU A 99 -15.04 -13.85 -5.18
CA GLU A 99 -15.82 -13.96 -3.95
C GLU A 99 -17.01 -14.90 -4.12
N PHE A 100 -17.73 -14.82 -5.25
CA PHE A 100 -18.87 -15.67 -5.53
C PHE A 100 -18.51 -17.08 -6.00
N VAL A 101 -17.41 -17.23 -6.75
CA VAL A 101 -17.08 -18.49 -7.44
C VAL A 101 -16.11 -19.35 -6.65
N ALA A 102 -15.09 -18.77 -6.05
CA ALA A 102 -13.96 -19.51 -5.46
C ALA A 102 -13.90 -19.43 -3.93
N MET A 103 -14.21 -18.26 -3.35
CA MET A 103 -14.05 -18.06 -1.90
C MET A 103 -14.85 -19.02 -1.02
N PRO A 104 -16.09 -19.46 -1.38
CA PRO A 104 -16.83 -20.44 -0.58
C PRO A 104 -16.13 -21.80 -0.43
N TYR A 105 -15.20 -22.12 -1.31
CA TYR A 105 -14.43 -23.39 -1.29
C TYR A 105 -13.05 -23.24 -0.63
N ILE A 106 -12.67 -22.05 -0.18
CA ILE A 106 -11.36 -21.75 0.39
C ILE A 106 -11.48 -21.54 1.89
N ALA A 107 -10.63 -22.22 2.66
CA ALA A 107 -10.59 -22.04 4.11
C ALA A 107 -10.28 -20.59 4.49
N ASP A 108 -10.95 -20.04 5.50
CA ASP A 108 -10.91 -18.63 5.92
C ASP A 108 -9.49 -18.09 6.14
N VAL A 109 -8.58 -18.94 6.65
CA VAL A 109 -7.16 -18.61 6.87
C VAL A 109 -6.47 -18.14 5.58
N TYR A 110 -6.85 -18.66 4.42
CA TYR A 110 -6.20 -18.34 3.14
C TYR A 110 -6.90 -17.24 2.33
N GLN A 111 -8.15 -16.93 2.62
CA GLN A 111 -8.96 -16.00 1.82
C GLN A 111 -8.31 -14.63 1.69
N MET A 112 -7.80 -14.05 2.79
CA MET A 112 -7.13 -12.74 2.74
C MET A 112 -5.85 -12.76 1.91
N THR A 113 -5.06 -13.83 2.03
CA THR A 113 -3.83 -14.00 1.25
C THR A 113 -4.13 -14.08 -0.24
N ILE A 114 -5.19 -14.80 -0.62
CA ILE A 114 -5.62 -14.94 -2.01
C ILE A 114 -6.12 -13.61 -2.58
N ARG A 115 -6.91 -12.83 -1.82
CA ARG A 115 -7.35 -11.50 -2.24
C ARG A 115 -6.16 -10.58 -2.53
N ILE A 116 -5.18 -10.57 -1.64
CA ILE A 116 -3.95 -9.77 -1.82
C ILE A 116 -3.15 -10.26 -3.04
N ALA A 117 -3.02 -11.56 -3.22
CA ALA A 117 -2.30 -12.14 -4.35
C ALA A 117 -2.96 -11.78 -5.69
N ILE A 118 -4.29 -11.87 -5.79
CA ILE A 118 -5.04 -11.49 -6.99
C ILE A 118 -4.86 -10.00 -7.29
N ALA A 119 -5.01 -9.12 -6.29
CA ALA A 119 -4.81 -7.69 -6.46
C ALA A 119 -3.38 -7.36 -6.94
N ALA A 120 -2.37 -8.02 -6.36
CA ALA A 120 -0.97 -7.87 -6.75
C ALA A 120 -0.71 -8.36 -8.18
N LEU A 121 -1.29 -9.49 -8.59
CA LEU A 121 -1.15 -10.03 -9.95
C LEU A 121 -1.76 -9.09 -11.00
N ILE A 122 -2.93 -8.52 -10.74
CA ILE A 122 -3.57 -7.55 -11.63
C ILE A 122 -2.71 -6.29 -11.74
N TRP A 123 -2.22 -5.78 -10.62
CA TRP A 123 -1.33 -4.62 -10.61
C TRP A 123 -0.02 -4.89 -11.37
N LEU A 124 0.60 -6.06 -11.19
CA LEU A 124 1.80 -6.48 -11.90
C LEU A 124 1.55 -6.60 -13.41
N PHE A 125 0.40 -7.16 -13.81
CA PHE A 125 0.02 -7.26 -15.21
C PHE A 125 -0.04 -5.88 -15.90
N TRP A 126 -0.69 -4.90 -15.27
CA TRP A 126 -0.77 -3.54 -15.82
C TRP A 126 0.59 -2.82 -15.81
N SER A 127 1.38 -2.98 -14.76
CA SER A 127 2.76 -2.46 -14.71
C SER A 127 3.63 -3.06 -15.81
N PHE A 128 3.47 -4.36 -16.08
CA PHE A 128 4.15 -5.04 -17.19
C PHE A 128 3.75 -4.46 -18.55
N MET A 129 2.46 -4.23 -18.78
CA MET A 129 1.98 -3.63 -20.02
C MET A 129 2.53 -2.22 -20.24
N VAL A 130 2.49 -1.39 -19.20
CA VAL A 130 3.07 -0.03 -19.26
C VAL A 130 4.57 -0.10 -19.55
N ALA A 131 5.33 -0.95 -18.85
CA ALA A 131 6.76 -1.08 -19.04
C ALA A 131 7.16 -1.49 -20.45
N ARG A 132 6.37 -2.33 -21.09
CA ARG A 132 6.65 -2.78 -22.48
C ARG A 132 6.44 -1.69 -23.52
N TRP A 133 5.50 -0.79 -23.32
CA TRP A 133 5.11 0.21 -24.30
C TRP A 133 5.65 1.61 -24.02
N THR A 134 6.35 1.80 -22.92
CA THR A 134 6.87 3.09 -22.46
C THR A 134 7.75 3.78 -23.50
N ASP A 135 8.67 3.06 -24.15
CA ASP A 135 9.57 3.64 -25.16
C ASP A 135 8.81 4.07 -26.41
N ALA A 136 7.82 3.29 -26.84
CA ALA A 136 6.97 3.65 -27.96
C ALA A 136 6.17 4.93 -27.69
N TYR A 137 5.69 5.08 -26.46
CA TYR A 137 5.05 6.29 -25.99
C TYR A 137 5.96 7.52 -26.04
N TYR A 138 7.17 7.37 -25.49
CA TYR A 138 8.13 8.44 -25.46
C TYR A 138 8.57 8.86 -26.88
N TYR A 139 8.70 7.88 -27.78
CA TYR A 139 8.95 8.14 -29.20
C TYR A 139 7.81 8.95 -29.84
N ARG A 140 6.55 8.54 -29.67
CA ARG A 140 5.39 9.27 -30.25
C ARG A 140 5.33 10.71 -29.76
N MET A 141 5.59 10.94 -28.48
CA MET A 141 5.68 12.30 -27.95
C MET A 141 6.84 13.07 -28.59
N ALA A 142 8.04 12.48 -28.66
CA ALA A 142 9.18 13.13 -29.30
C ALA A 142 8.87 13.56 -30.73
N ARG A 143 8.20 12.70 -31.50
CA ARG A 143 7.81 13.01 -32.86
C ARG A 143 6.80 14.15 -32.97
N ARG A 144 5.86 14.23 -32.03
CA ARG A 144 4.90 15.35 -31.96
C ARG A 144 5.63 16.66 -31.63
N GLU A 145 6.39 16.69 -30.57
CA GLU A 145 7.12 17.90 -30.14
C GLU A 145 8.11 18.40 -31.21
N ILE A 146 8.76 17.47 -31.93
CA ILE A 146 9.64 17.82 -33.04
C ILE A 146 8.84 18.41 -34.22
N ALA A 147 7.67 17.84 -34.55
CA ALA A 147 6.81 18.39 -35.60
C ALA A 147 6.30 19.79 -35.21
N ASP A 148 5.86 19.97 -33.98
CA ASP A 148 5.42 21.28 -33.47
C ASP A 148 6.57 22.31 -33.50
N ALA A 149 7.77 21.91 -33.08
CA ALA A 149 8.94 22.81 -33.13
C ALA A 149 9.33 23.24 -34.57
N ILE A 150 9.18 22.33 -35.55
CA ILE A 150 9.47 22.64 -36.95
C ILE A 150 8.37 23.55 -37.51
N ASN A 151 7.12 23.32 -37.20
CA ASN A 151 5.98 24.10 -37.68
C ASN A 151 5.98 25.52 -37.09
N ASP A 152 6.25 25.65 -35.78
CA ASP A 152 6.21 26.92 -35.07
C ASP A 152 7.46 27.80 -35.39
N TYR A 153 8.60 27.15 -35.63
CA TYR A 153 9.89 27.82 -35.88
C TYR A 153 10.58 27.33 -37.16
N PRO A 154 10.00 27.46 -38.35
CA PRO A 154 10.46 26.76 -39.56
C PRO A 154 11.85 27.16 -40.04
N ARG A 155 12.36 28.32 -39.63
CA ARG A 155 13.68 28.86 -40.07
C ARG A 155 14.60 29.22 -38.91
N ASP A 156 14.19 29.01 -37.70
CA ASP A 156 14.95 29.38 -36.50
C ASP A 156 15.38 28.13 -35.72
N GLU A 157 16.57 27.63 -36.03
CA GLU A 157 17.13 26.48 -35.33
C GLU A 157 17.38 26.73 -33.84
N ALA A 158 17.66 27.97 -33.45
CA ALA A 158 17.88 28.31 -32.03
C ALA A 158 16.55 28.21 -31.26
N ALA A 159 15.46 28.70 -31.83
CA ALA A 159 14.11 28.58 -31.25
C ALA A 159 13.64 27.10 -31.21
N GLN A 160 13.85 26.32 -32.29
CA GLN A 160 13.57 24.89 -32.30
C GLN A 160 14.30 24.16 -31.16
N LYS A 161 15.60 24.42 -31.02
CA LYS A 161 16.41 23.82 -29.95
C LYS A 161 15.93 24.23 -28.57
N ALA A 162 15.61 25.50 -28.35
CA ALA A 162 15.10 26.00 -27.09
C ALA A 162 13.75 25.35 -26.72
N HIS A 163 12.84 25.24 -27.68
CA HIS A 163 11.55 24.57 -27.52
C HIS A 163 11.75 23.08 -27.14
N LEU A 164 12.54 22.34 -27.91
CA LEU A 164 12.77 20.92 -27.68
C LEU A 164 13.50 20.64 -26.34
N GLN A 165 14.39 21.51 -25.91
CA GLN A 165 15.04 21.40 -24.60
C GLN A 165 14.09 21.72 -23.44
N LYS A 166 13.13 22.62 -23.67
CA LYS A 166 12.12 22.98 -22.68
C LYS A 166 11.13 21.83 -22.48
N GLU A 167 10.56 21.31 -23.56
CA GLU A 167 9.52 20.25 -23.50
C GLU A 167 10.11 18.85 -23.26
N GLY A 168 11.30 18.59 -23.79
CA GLY A 168 12.01 17.33 -23.63
C GLY A 168 12.97 17.28 -22.44
N GLY A 169 13.85 16.29 -22.46
CA GLY A 169 14.88 16.07 -21.45
C GLY A 169 14.35 15.40 -20.17
N VAL A 170 14.92 15.81 -19.03
CA VAL A 170 14.60 15.25 -17.71
C VAL A 170 14.44 16.35 -16.67
N SER A 171 13.56 16.08 -15.68
CA SER A 171 13.31 16.96 -14.55
C SER A 171 13.61 16.22 -13.24
N LEU A 172 14.65 16.65 -12.53
CA LEU A 172 14.95 16.14 -11.17
C LEU A 172 13.88 16.59 -10.18
N PHE A 173 13.32 17.77 -10.37
CA PHE A 173 12.18 18.23 -9.56
C PHE A 173 10.96 17.31 -9.76
N GLY A 174 10.63 16.97 -11.00
CA GLY A 174 9.56 16.02 -11.31
C GLY A 174 9.80 14.66 -10.67
N LEU A 175 11.05 14.17 -10.68
CA LEU A 175 11.39 12.92 -9.99
C LEU A 175 11.15 13.00 -8.48
N GLY A 176 11.63 14.08 -7.84
CA GLY A 176 11.41 14.31 -6.41
C GLY A 176 9.94 14.41 -6.04
N LEU A 177 9.14 15.10 -6.85
CA LEU A 177 7.69 15.20 -6.70
C LEU A 177 7.02 13.82 -6.82
N GLY A 178 7.47 12.98 -7.75
CA GLY A 178 6.96 11.62 -7.93
C GLY A 178 7.21 10.73 -6.73
N PHE A 179 8.41 10.77 -6.15
CA PHE A 179 8.69 10.02 -4.92
C PHE A 179 7.98 10.59 -3.70
N GLY A 180 7.82 11.92 -3.60
CA GLY A 180 7.04 12.56 -2.56
C GLY A 180 5.57 12.11 -2.59
N PHE A 181 4.95 12.08 -3.77
CA PHE A 181 3.59 11.56 -3.95
C PHE A 181 3.48 10.08 -3.57
N PHE A 182 4.45 9.26 -3.94
CA PHE A 182 4.48 7.85 -3.58
C PHE A 182 4.59 7.65 -2.06
N ALA A 183 5.47 8.39 -1.39
CA ALA A 183 5.58 8.35 0.07
C ALA A 183 4.29 8.82 0.75
N PHE A 184 3.64 9.87 0.23
CA PHE A 184 2.34 10.34 0.71
C PHE A 184 1.25 9.27 0.54
N ALA A 185 1.18 8.61 -0.62
CA ALA A 185 0.23 7.52 -0.85
C ALA A 185 0.42 6.35 0.13
N LEU A 186 1.67 5.95 0.38
CA LEU A 186 1.98 4.93 1.40
C LEU A 186 1.56 5.37 2.81
N MET A 187 1.75 6.64 3.15
CA MET A 187 1.30 7.19 4.44
C MET A 187 -0.22 7.14 4.56
N VAL A 188 -0.96 7.53 3.53
CA VAL A 188 -2.43 7.47 3.49
C VAL A 188 -2.91 6.02 3.64
N ILE A 189 -2.31 5.07 2.93
CA ILE A 189 -2.62 3.64 3.05
C ILE A 189 -2.39 3.18 4.50
N LYS A 190 -1.25 3.51 5.10
CA LYS A 190 -0.95 3.13 6.48
C LYS A 190 -1.95 3.72 7.48
N VAL A 191 -2.32 4.98 7.34
CA VAL A 191 -3.18 5.69 8.30
C VAL A 191 -4.66 5.34 8.14
N GLN A 192 -5.14 5.16 6.91
CA GLN A 192 -6.57 4.96 6.65
C GLN A 192 -6.96 3.49 6.46
N PHE A 193 -6.21 2.71 5.70
CA PHE A 193 -6.59 1.34 5.36
C PHE A 193 -6.15 0.30 6.40
N LEU A 194 -4.96 0.47 6.98
CA LEU A 194 -4.46 -0.50 7.95
C LEU A 194 -5.38 -0.66 9.17
N PRO A 195 -5.92 0.42 9.77
CA PRO A 195 -6.86 0.31 10.88
C PRO A 195 -8.18 -0.40 10.49
N ILE A 196 -8.69 -0.13 9.29
CA ILE A 196 -9.94 -0.75 8.81
C ILE A 196 -9.78 -2.27 8.69
N VAL A 197 -8.65 -2.74 8.14
CA VAL A 197 -8.36 -4.17 7.97
C VAL A 197 -8.00 -4.84 9.31
N ALA A 198 -7.36 -4.11 10.21
CA ALA A 198 -6.92 -4.63 11.50
C ALA A 198 -8.04 -4.72 12.54
N LYS A 199 -9.06 -3.84 12.46
CA LYS A 199 -10.10 -3.69 13.48
C LYS A 199 -10.93 -4.96 13.77
N PRO A 200 -11.38 -5.75 12.80
CA PRO A 200 -12.09 -7.00 13.08
C PRO A 200 -11.25 -7.98 13.88
N LYS A 201 -9.99 -8.12 13.52
CA LYS A 201 -9.04 -9.00 14.21
C LYS A 201 -8.61 -8.46 15.58
N GLU A 202 -8.53 -7.15 15.73
CA GLU A 202 -8.35 -6.50 17.02
C GLU A 202 -9.49 -6.83 17.97
N ASN A 203 -10.74 -6.69 17.51
CA ASN A 203 -11.92 -7.02 18.29
C ASN A 203 -11.96 -8.51 18.70
N GLU A 204 -11.56 -9.41 17.82
CA GLU A 204 -11.44 -10.85 18.10
C GLU A 204 -10.43 -11.11 19.24
N VAL A 205 -9.21 -10.56 19.15
CA VAL A 205 -8.18 -10.71 20.19
C VAL A 205 -8.63 -10.13 21.53
N LEU A 206 -9.27 -8.96 21.51
CA LEU A 206 -9.76 -8.30 22.72
C LEU A 206 -10.92 -9.10 23.35
N PHE A 207 -11.83 -9.61 22.53
CA PHE A 207 -12.95 -10.45 23.01
C PHE A 207 -12.42 -11.75 23.62
N ASP A 208 -11.52 -12.45 22.95
CA ASP A 208 -10.89 -13.68 23.47
C ASP A 208 -10.15 -13.42 24.79
N THR A 209 -9.45 -12.28 24.87
CA THR A 209 -8.74 -11.88 26.11
C THR A 209 -9.73 -11.67 27.25
N TYR A 210 -10.82 -10.96 26.99
CA TYR A 210 -11.84 -10.69 28.01
C TYR A 210 -12.54 -11.97 28.44
N ASP A 211 -12.96 -12.83 27.53
CA ASP A 211 -13.66 -14.09 27.80
C ASP A 211 -12.77 -15.06 28.59
N THR A 212 -11.51 -15.18 28.17
CA THR A 212 -10.51 -16.01 28.87
C THR A 212 -10.27 -15.49 30.29
N ALA A 213 -10.06 -14.17 30.44
CA ALA A 213 -9.85 -13.55 31.75
C ALA A 213 -11.07 -13.66 32.66
N LYS A 214 -12.28 -13.48 32.13
CA LYS A 214 -13.53 -13.59 32.87
C LYS A 214 -13.82 -15.03 33.33
N THR A 215 -13.53 -15.99 32.46
CA THR A 215 -13.64 -17.40 32.81
C THR A 215 -12.65 -17.81 33.89
N ALA A 216 -11.41 -17.32 33.84
CA ALA A 216 -10.41 -17.52 34.89
C ALA A 216 -10.86 -16.84 36.20
N GLN A 217 -11.34 -15.61 36.14
CA GLN A 217 -11.88 -14.89 37.30
C GLN A 217 -13.02 -15.65 37.97
N ASN A 218 -13.95 -16.20 37.22
CA ASN A 218 -15.08 -16.97 37.78
C ASN A 218 -14.59 -18.22 38.54
N ARG A 219 -13.58 -18.93 38.02
CA ARG A 219 -12.98 -20.08 38.71
C ARG A 219 -12.27 -19.68 39.99
N VAL A 220 -11.45 -18.62 39.94
CA VAL A 220 -10.74 -18.09 41.10
C VAL A 220 -11.73 -17.61 42.16
N ALA A 221 -12.79 -16.90 41.75
CA ALA A 221 -13.84 -16.40 42.64
C ALA A 221 -14.61 -17.54 43.37
N LEU A 222 -14.91 -18.64 42.67
CA LEU A 222 -15.54 -19.82 43.30
C LEU A 222 -14.63 -20.42 44.40
N THR A 223 -13.34 -20.59 44.12
CA THR A 223 -12.39 -21.15 45.08
C THR A 223 -12.15 -20.18 46.25
N TYR A 224 -11.99 -18.86 45.94
CA TYR A 224 -11.84 -17.81 46.92
C TYR A 224 -13.05 -17.75 47.86
N GLY A 225 -14.29 -17.82 47.37
CA GLY A 225 -15.49 -17.80 48.18
C GLY A 225 -15.63 -19.00 49.13
N GLN A 226 -14.96 -20.12 48.83
CA GLN A 226 -14.93 -21.31 49.71
C GLN A 226 -13.84 -21.23 50.76
N THR A 227 -12.68 -20.67 50.44
CA THR A 227 -11.48 -20.75 51.26
C THR A 227 -11.08 -19.43 51.91
N TRP A 228 -11.60 -18.29 51.44
CA TRP A 228 -11.21 -16.93 51.75
C TRP A 228 -9.72 -16.68 51.55
N GLN A 229 -9.05 -17.48 50.70
CA GLN A 229 -7.67 -17.36 50.30
C GLN A 229 -7.52 -17.34 48.77
N CYS A 230 -6.67 -16.48 48.26
CA CYS A 230 -6.40 -16.40 46.83
C CYS A 230 -5.68 -17.68 46.37
N PRO A 231 -6.23 -18.43 45.39
CA PRO A 231 -5.67 -19.71 44.99
C PRO A 231 -4.51 -19.52 43.99
N LEU A 232 -3.31 -19.20 44.47
CA LEU A 232 -2.12 -18.95 43.64
C LEU A 232 -1.68 -20.16 42.80
N ASN A 233 -2.02 -21.38 43.21
CA ASN A 233 -1.61 -22.61 42.54
C ASN A 233 -2.75 -23.30 41.77
N LEU A 234 -3.78 -22.58 41.42
CA LEU A 234 -4.83 -23.17 40.58
C LEU A 234 -4.23 -23.49 39.19
N PRO A 235 -4.37 -24.76 38.70
CA PRO A 235 -3.94 -25.07 37.34
C PRO A 235 -4.86 -24.34 36.37
N LEU A 236 -4.45 -23.17 35.92
CA LEU A 236 -5.16 -22.37 34.94
C LEU A 236 -4.70 -22.76 33.54
N ASP A 237 -5.05 -23.96 33.09
CA ASP A 237 -4.92 -24.39 31.68
C ASP A 237 -5.83 -23.58 30.72
N MET A 238 -6.08 -22.31 31.06
CA MET A 238 -7.03 -21.46 30.36
C MET A 238 -6.35 -20.42 29.48
N GLY A 239 -5.01 -20.34 29.56
CA GLY A 239 -4.27 -19.49 28.66
C GLY A 239 -4.39 -19.96 27.20
N THR A 240 -4.55 -19.05 26.27
CA THR A 240 -4.43 -19.32 24.84
C THR A 240 -3.03 -19.02 24.36
N GLN A 241 -2.70 -19.30 23.09
CA GLN A 241 -1.43 -18.87 22.52
C GLN A 241 -1.24 -17.34 22.57
N GLN A 242 -2.33 -16.59 22.68
CA GLN A 242 -2.33 -15.11 22.65
C GLN A 242 -2.63 -14.48 24.01
N VAL A 243 -3.06 -15.26 25.01
CA VAL A 243 -3.42 -14.75 26.34
C VAL A 243 -2.76 -15.60 27.42
N ASN A 244 -1.94 -14.96 28.23
CA ASN A 244 -1.35 -15.56 29.42
C ASN A 244 -2.15 -15.15 30.67
N ILE A 245 -2.53 -16.12 31.51
CA ILE A 245 -3.27 -15.90 32.73
C ILE A 245 -2.36 -16.14 33.93
N ALA A 246 -2.32 -15.18 34.86
CA ALA A 246 -1.66 -15.30 36.16
C ALA A 246 -2.62 -14.93 37.29
N VAL A 247 -2.45 -15.57 38.44
CA VAL A 247 -3.16 -15.23 39.69
C VAL A 247 -2.17 -14.69 40.68
N ASP A 248 -2.48 -13.56 41.32
CA ASP A 248 -1.62 -12.92 42.31
C ASP A 248 -2.51 -12.38 43.46
N THR A 249 -1.90 -12.15 44.61
CA THR A 249 -2.53 -11.47 45.74
C THR A 249 -2.57 -9.97 45.57
N LYS A 250 -1.85 -9.40 44.60
CA LYS A 250 -1.74 -7.95 44.36
C LYS A 250 -2.07 -7.61 42.93
N ALA A 251 -2.94 -6.62 42.74
CA ALA A 251 -3.10 -5.97 41.44
C ALA A 251 -2.15 -4.75 41.36
N ALA A 252 -1.36 -4.67 40.30
CA ALA A 252 -0.43 -3.55 40.12
C ALA A 252 -1.21 -2.22 40.06
N GLY A 253 -0.85 -1.28 40.95
CA GLY A 253 -1.46 0.04 41.00
C GLY A 253 -2.73 0.14 41.86
N VAL A 254 -3.17 -0.93 42.52
CA VAL A 254 -4.33 -0.90 43.44
C VAL A 254 -3.87 -1.24 44.88
N ALA A 255 -4.22 -0.38 45.81
CA ALA A 255 -3.98 -0.65 47.23
C ALA A 255 -5.07 -1.58 47.79
N ASN A 256 -4.69 -2.43 48.77
CA ASN A 256 -5.61 -3.31 49.49
C ASN A 256 -6.31 -4.35 48.61
N THR A 257 -5.63 -4.97 47.65
CA THR A 257 -6.13 -6.16 46.94
C THR A 257 -5.70 -7.41 47.70
N ASP A 258 -6.57 -8.42 47.71
CA ASP A 258 -6.29 -9.73 48.31
C ASP A 258 -6.25 -10.86 47.30
N CYS A 259 -6.86 -10.67 46.13
CA CYS A 259 -6.78 -11.59 45.01
C CYS A 259 -6.94 -10.89 43.67
N ALA A 260 -6.15 -11.27 42.68
CA ALA A 260 -6.21 -10.72 41.33
C ALA A 260 -5.97 -11.80 40.27
N VAL A 261 -6.69 -11.69 39.17
CA VAL A 261 -6.49 -12.48 37.93
C VAL A 261 -6.01 -11.54 36.86
N ILE A 262 -4.81 -11.78 36.35
CA ILE A 262 -4.10 -10.95 35.40
C ILE A 262 -4.06 -11.68 34.06
N ALA A 263 -4.71 -11.14 33.06
CA ALA A 263 -4.61 -11.61 31.68
C ALA A 263 -3.68 -10.68 30.90
N THR A 264 -2.62 -11.25 30.34
CA THR A 264 -1.64 -10.50 29.53
C THR A 264 -1.71 -10.97 28.08
N ILE A 265 -1.90 -10.04 27.17
CA ILE A 265 -1.89 -10.31 25.73
C ILE A 265 -0.45 -10.53 25.27
N GLN A 266 -0.22 -11.61 24.53
CA GLN A 266 1.11 -12.00 24.05
C GLN A 266 1.07 -12.62 22.65
N ASN A 267 2.23 -12.67 21.96
CA ASN A 267 2.39 -13.35 20.67
C ASN A 267 1.47 -12.84 19.53
N VAL A 268 0.90 -11.66 19.66
CA VAL A 268 0.10 -11.02 18.61
C VAL A 268 1.02 -10.48 17.52
N LYS A 269 0.75 -10.89 16.26
CA LYS A 269 1.55 -10.52 15.10
C LYS A 269 1.14 -9.17 14.50
N PHE A 270 1.98 -8.63 13.62
CA PHE A 270 1.62 -7.46 12.82
C PHE A 270 0.27 -7.66 12.10
N PRO A 271 -0.63 -6.67 12.05
CA PRO A 271 -0.44 -5.27 12.45
C PRO A 271 -0.77 -4.96 13.94
N LEU A 272 -1.24 -5.93 14.72
CA LEU A 272 -1.76 -5.76 16.09
C LEU A 272 -0.68 -5.91 17.19
N ARG A 273 0.59 -5.84 16.82
CA ARG A 273 1.73 -6.03 17.73
C ARG A 273 1.73 -5.08 18.94
N TYR A 274 1.03 -3.95 18.81
CA TYR A 274 0.89 -2.96 19.89
C TYR A 274 -0.01 -3.41 21.04
N LEU A 275 -0.79 -4.50 20.87
CA LEU A 275 -1.58 -5.12 21.92
C LEU A 275 -0.73 -6.02 22.85
N ASN A 276 0.46 -6.45 22.42
CA ASN A 276 1.33 -7.27 23.27
C ASN A 276 1.68 -6.50 24.55
N GLU A 277 1.75 -7.25 25.65
CA GLU A 277 2.02 -6.73 26.99
C GLU A 277 0.89 -5.89 27.60
N GLN A 278 -0.22 -5.68 26.85
CA GLN A 278 -1.41 -5.08 27.46
C GLN A 278 -2.08 -6.07 28.40
N THR A 279 -2.60 -5.53 29.51
CA THR A 279 -3.16 -6.33 30.59
C THR A 279 -4.64 -6.02 30.83
N LEU A 280 -5.39 -7.06 31.19
CA LEU A 280 -6.71 -6.97 31.76
C LEU A 280 -6.68 -7.65 33.12
N VAL A 281 -7.07 -6.95 34.17
CA VAL A 281 -6.94 -7.41 35.54
C VAL A 281 -8.31 -7.39 36.21
N PHE A 282 -8.76 -8.53 36.68
CA PHE A 282 -9.90 -8.63 37.62
C PHE A 282 -9.33 -8.78 39.03
N TYR A 283 -9.75 -7.92 39.96
CA TYR A 283 -9.25 -7.91 41.33
C TYR A 283 -10.37 -7.81 42.35
N HIS A 284 -10.11 -8.40 43.49
CA HIS A 284 -10.98 -8.36 44.66
C HIS A 284 -10.37 -7.44 45.73
N VAL A 285 -11.27 -6.70 46.42
CA VAL A 285 -10.90 -5.84 47.55
C VAL A 285 -11.62 -6.34 48.81
N PRO A 286 -10.93 -6.54 49.94
CA PRO A 286 -11.51 -7.16 51.13
C PRO A 286 -12.80 -6.53 51.66
N ASP A 287 -12.99 -5.26 51.42
CA ASP A 287 -14.15 -4.49 51.90
C ASP A 287 -15.36 -4.50 50.92
N SER A 288 -15.28 -5.26 49.85
CA SER A 288 -16.32 -5.32 48.83
C SER A 288 -16.57 -6.76 48.40
N ASP A 289 -17.84 -7.17 48.30
CA ASP A 289 -18.19 -8.49 47.78
C ASP A 289 -18.03 -8.63 46.26
N ASN A 290 -17.65 -7.58 45.58
CA ASN A 290 -17.59 -7.51 44.13
C ASN A 290 -16.14 -7.48 43.59
N TRP A 291 -15.91 -8.25 42.53
CA TRP A 291 -14.71 -8.16 41.71
C TRP A 291 -14.77 -6.93 40.83
N ARG A 292 -13.70 -6.18 40.81
CA ARG A 292 -13.51 -5.00 39.94
C ARG A 292 -12.60 -5.33 38.79
N CYS A 293 -12.64 -4.49 37.74
CA CYS A 293 -11.82 -4.67 36.56
C CYS A 293 -11.00 -3.42 36.27
N MET A 294 -9.74 -3.61 35.91
CA MET A 294 -8.88 -2.57 35.39
C MET A 294 -8.11 -3.06 34.16
N THR A 295 -7.65 -2.15 33.33
CA THR A 295 -6.92 -2.51 32.11
C THR A 295 -5.91 -1.45 31.71
N SER A 296 -4.81 -1.87 31.08
CA SER A 296 -3.86 -0.98 30.44
C SER A 296 -4.28 -0.58 29.00
N LEU A 297 -5.35 -1.17 28.47
CA LEU A 297 -5.91 -0.86 27.16
C LEU A 297 -6.45 0.60 27.11
N ASN A 298 -6.43 1.17 25.92
CA ASN A 298 -7.04 2.48 25.69
C ASN A 298 -8.57 2.44 25.94
N LYS A 299 -9.17 3.54 26.40
CA LYS A 299 -10.63 3.63 26.66
C LYS A 299 -11.54 3.15 25.52
N ARG A 300 -11.08 3.20 24.26
CA ARG A 300 -11.84 2.72 23.10
C ARG A 300 -11.76 1.21 22.90
N GLN A 301 -10.80 0.55 23.51
CA GLN A 301 -10.51 -0.88 23.42
C GLN A 301 -10.89 -1.62 24.69
N ALA A 302 -11.01 -0.91 25.78
CA ALA A 302 -11.35 -1.45 27.09
C ALA A 302 -12.81 -1.92 27.13
N PRO A 303 -13.10 -3.06 27.79
CA PRO A 303 -14.47 -3.48 28.07
C PRO A 303 -15.18 -2.45 28.95
N GLN A 304 -16.47 -2.23 28.73
CA GLN A 304 -17.25 -1.25 29.52
C GLN A 304 -17.14 -1.48 31.03
N SER A 305 -17.14 -2.74 31.45
CA SER A 305 -16.99 -3.13 32.87
C SER A 305 -15.63 -2.76 33.49
N CYS A 306 -14.65 -2.34 32.69
CA CYS A 306 -13.31 -1.94 33.16
C CYS A 306 -13.03 -0.43 32.97
N ILE A 307 -14.02 0.35 32.56
CA ILE A 307 -13.94 1.81 32.33
C ILE A 307 -14.61 2.60 33.48
N GLU A 308 -15.50 1.94 34.22
CA GLU A 308 -16.41 2.61 35.18
C GLU A 308 -15.86 2.71 36.60
N ASP A 309 -14.56 2.42 36.85
CA ASP A 309 -13.95 2.55 38.19
C ASP A 309 -12.97 3.73 38.29
#